data_fe063716425504ed75e7b29162c6e8e1
#
_entry.id   fe063716425504ed75e7b29162c6e8e1
#
_cell.length_a   1.000
_cell.length_b   1.000
_cell.length_c   1.000
_cell.angle_alpha   90.00
_cell.angle_beta   90.00
_cell.angle_gamma   90.00
#
_symmetry.space_group_name_H-M   'P 1'
#
loop_
_entity.id
_entity.type
_entity.pdbx_description
1 polymer ?
#
loop_
_entity_poly.entity_id
_entity_poly.type
_entity_poly.pdbx_seq_one_letter_code
_entity_poly.pdbx_strand_id
1 'polypeptide(L)'
;MNEQNKNSKPHEETPKIVQGDSAVPSSSWKKALSKRWVFPAAYLAAAAIILTLVWVYQDASQKTLNPQEEATTVSDSVQGSEKPAATEGNDGEAVEVTANAQSMIWPVADDVAVSIVKPYFDETNPDSHQEAMVQYNDTFTPNMGIDLAAADDTMFEVRAALTGKVTRVENHPVNGNVVEITSGDTKTVYQSLNEVKVKEGAEVKQGDSIATAGRSELEKDLGNHVHFEVYEGGKLVNPVSVLPQK
;
A
#
# COMPACT_ATOMS: atom_id res chain seq x y z
N MET A 1 -16.39 21.06 83.37
CA MET A 1 -15.02 20.89 83.89
C MET A 1 -14.12 20.74 82.68
N ASN A 2 -13.55 21.81 82.27
CA ASN A 2 -12.20 22.30 82.50
C ASN A 2 -11.18 21.34 81.97
N GLU A 3 -10.21 21.67 81.20
CA GLU A 3 -9.38 22.90 80.94
C GLU A 3 -8.55 22.66 79.67
N GLN A 4 -8.46 23.65 78.83
CA GLN A 4 -7.28 24.37 78.37
C GLN A 4 -5.93 23.67 78.58
N ASN A 5 -5.15 23.48 77.55
CA ASN A 5 -3.81 24.06 77.53
C ASN A 5 -3.24 24.34 76.15
N LYS A 6 -2.86 25.57 76.02
CA LYS A 6 -1.94 26.27 75.13
C LYS A 6 -0.55 25.63 75.12
N ASN A 7 0.10 25.51 73.97
CA ASN A 7 1.46 26.08 73.85
C ASN A 7 2.01 25.91 72.39
N SER A 8 2.26 27.05 71.79
CA SER A 8 3.54 27.63 71.37
C SER A 8 4.30 26.96 70.23
N LYS A 9 4.41 27.70 69.16
CA LYS A 9 5.40 27.60 68.08
C LYS A 9 6.84 27.66 68.60
N PRO A 10 7.77 27.13 67.82
CA PRO A 10 8.90 27.99 67.44
C PRO A 10 9.04 28.18 65.94
N HIS A 11 9.40 29.37 65.60
CA HIS A 11 9.98 29.85 64.36
C HIS A 11 11.23 29.04 64.04
N GLU A 12 11.36 28.59 62.81
CA GLU A 12 12.65 28.23 62.26
C GLU A 12 12.87 28.99 60.99
N GLU A 13 13.96 29.73 61.03
CA GLU A 13 14.40 30.69 60.04
C GLU A 13 14.85 30.00 58.74
N THR A 14 14.36 30.47 57.60
CA THR A 14 14.84 30.08 56.28
C THR A 14 16.14 30.80 55.96
N PRO A 15 17.20 30.10 55.49
CA PRO A 15 18.39 30.77 55.00
C PRO A 15 18.13 31.45 53.64
N LYS A 16 18.50 32.70 53.52
CA LYS A 16 18.57 33.47 52.27
C LYS A 16 19.57 32.84 51.32
N ILE A 17 19.10 32.34 50.21
CA ILE A 17 19.96 31.98 49.09
C ILE A 17 20.18 33.20 48.22
N VAL A 18 21.46 33.50 48.08
CA VAL A 18 22.01 34.57 47.24
C VAL A 18 21.64 34.36 45.80
N GLN A 19 21.01 35.36 45.20
CA GLN A 19 20.62 35.43 43.81
C GLN A 19 21.87 35.65 42.95
N GLY A 20 22.32 34.59 42.29
CA GLY A 20 23.31 34.68 41.23
C GLY A 20 22.64 35.09 39.93
N ASP A 21 22.95 36.24 39.44
CA ASP A 21 22.59 36.79 38.15
C ASP A 21 23.25 35.92 37.06
N SER A 22 22.47 35.07 36.39
CA SER A 22 22.87 34.46 35.13
C SER A 22 21.96 34.99 34.02
N ALA A 23 22.47 35.97 33.31
CA ALA A 23 21.85 36.48 32.09
C ALA A 23 21.74 35.38 31.03
N VAL A 24 20.53 34.85 30.88
CA VAL A 24 20.17 33.98 29.73
C VAL A 24 19.86 34.92 28.56
N PRO A 25 20.53 34.80 27.41
CA PRO A 25 20.19 35.58 26.24
C PRO A 25 18.78 35.24 25.78
N SER A 26 17.85 36.17 25.92
CA SER A 26 16.49 36.05 25.41
C SER A 26 16.54 35.96 23.89
N SER A 27 16.31 34.75 23.35
CA SER A 27 16.15 34.51 21.92
C SER A 27 15.09 35.46 21.35
N SER A 28 15.51 36.37 20.50
CA SER A 28 14.66 37.37 19.81
C SER A 28 13.62 36.72 18.88
N TRP A 29 13.72 35.44 18.64
CA TRP A 29 12.78 34.66 17.82
C TRP A 29 11.37 34.53 18.41
N LYS A 30 11.23 34.54 19.74
CA LYS A 30 9.90 34.46 20.38
C LYS A 30 9.06 35.73 20.21
N LYS A 31 9.69 36.88 19.95
CA LYS A 31 9.00 38.16 19.70
C LYS A 31 8.54 38.32 18.23
N ALA A 32 9.14 37.60 17.30
CA ALA A 32 8.75 37.62 15.89
C ALA A 32 7.46 36.81 15.62
N LEU A 33 7.24 35.71 16.38
CA LEU A 33 6.08 34.86 16.24
C LEU A 33 4.78 35.41 16.87
N SER A 34 4.84 36.49 17.64
CA SER A 34 3.66 37.06 18.33
C SER A 34 2.82 38.02 17.49
N LYS A 35 3.26 38.37 16.27
CA LYS A 35 2.47 39.21 15.37
C LYS A 35 1.41 38.39 14.67
N ARG A 36 0.14 38.75 14.82
CA ARG A 36 -1.05 38.09 14.24
C ARG A 36 -0.96 37.86 12.71
N TRP A 37 -0.03 38.50 12.03
CA TRP A 37 0.20 38.40 10.59
C TRP A 37 1.24 37.30 10.19
N VAL A 38 2.00 36.77 11.15
CA VAL A 38 3.02 35.76 10.87
C VAL A 38 2.38 34.40 10.47
N PHE A 39 1.26 34.06 11.07
CA PHE A 39 0.56 32.81 10.75
C PHE A 39 0.02 32.76 9.32
N PRO A 40 -0.67 33.80 8.79
CA PRO A 40 -1.08 33.80 7.37
C PRO A 40 0.10 33.79 6.41
N ALA A 41 1.19 34.51 6.72
CA ALA A 41 2.39 34.54 5.87
C ALA A 41 3.10 33.15 5.85
N ALA A 42 3.22 32.50 7.01
CA ALA A 42 3.79 31.17 7.10
C ALA A 42 2.96 30.11 6.35
N TYR A 43 1.62 30.24 6.40
CA TYR A 43 0.72 29.35 5.66
C TYR A 43 0.86 29.52 4.14
N LEU A 44 0.94 30.77 3.65
CA LEU A 44 1.14 31.04 2.22
C LEU A 44 2.51 30.54 1.75
N ALA A 45 3.56 30.69 2.55
CA ALA A 45 4.88 30.17 2.22
C ALA A 45 4.88 28.63 2.16
N ALA A 46 4.24 27.96 3.11
CA ALA A 46 4.11 26.51 3.10
C ALA A 46 3.30 26.00 1.88
N ALA A 47 2.20 26.68 1.56
CA ALA A 47 1.40 26.36 0.37
C ALA A 47 2.19 26.52 -0.93
N ALA A 48 3.00 27.58 -1.06
CA ALA A 48 3.87 27.79 -2.22
C ALA A 48 4.92 26.68 -2.35
N ILE A 49 5.54 26.24 -1.25
CA ILE A 49 6.52 25.15 -1.24
C ILE A 49 5.85 23.84 -1.68
N ILE A 50 4.65 23.53 -1.18
CA ILE A 50 3.91 22.32 -1.59
C ILE A 50 3.60 22.35 -3.08
N LEU A 51 3.12 23.48 -3.60
CA LEU A 51 2.81 23.63 -5.02
C LEU A 51 4.06 23.48 -5.90
N THR A 52 5.21 24.03 -5.49
CA THR A 52 6.46 23.86 -6.24
C THR A 52 6.96 22.41 -6.21
N LEU A 53 6.83 21.71 -5.09
CA LEU A 53 7.19 20.30 -5.00
C LEU A 53 6.28 19.42 -5.87
N VAL A 54 4.98 19.68 -5.88
CA VAL A 54 4.03 18.98 -6.76
C VAL A 54 4.36 19.23 -8.23
N TRP A 55 4.68 20.48 -8.60
CA TRP A 55 5.05 20.84 -9.96
C TRP A 55 6.33 20.14 -10.42
N VAL A 56 7.39 20.15 -9.58
CA VAL A 56 8.66 19.46 -9.84
C VAL A 56 8.45 17.95 -9.95
N TYR A 57 7.60 17.37 -9.09
CA TYR A 57 7.28 15.94 -9.15
C TYR A 57 6.55 15.57 -10.43
N GLN A 58 5.60 16.38 -10.88
CA GLN A 58 4.88 16.15 -12.14
C GLN A 58 5.80 16.30 -13.36
N ASP A 59 6.70 17.30 -13.37
CA ASP A 59 7.67 17.49 -14.45
C ASP A 59 8.68 16.33 -14.54
N ALA A 60 9.15 15.84 -13.39
CA ALA A 60 10.03 14.66 -13.32
C ALA A 60 9.33 13.39 -13.82
N SER A 61 8.03 13.22 -13.52
CA SER A 61 7.25 12.05 -13.97
C SER A 61 6.99 12.07 -15.49
N GLN A 62 6.88 13.24 -16.09
CA GLN A 62 6.67 13.35 -17.55
C GLN A 62 7.96 13.14 -18.35
N LYS A 63 9.13 13.42 -17.77
CA LYS A 63 10.43 13.19 -18.42
C LYS A 63 10.81 11.73 -18.57
N THR A 64 10.23 10.84 -17.78
CA THR A 64 10.47 9.39 -17.88
C THR A 64 9.64 8.69 -18.96
N LEU A 65 8.70 9.38 -19.61
CA LEU A 65 7.81 8.79 -20.59
C LEU A 65 8.11 9.17 -22.05
N ASN A 66 9.19 9.93 -22.33
CA ASN A 66 9.53 10.27 -23.73
C ASN A 66 11.04 10.22 -23.98
N PRO A 67 11.62 9.04 -24.28
CA PRO A 67 12.99 8.94 -24.77
C PRO A 67 13.00 9.00 -26.31
N GLN A 68 12.65 10.13 -26.89
CA GLN A 68 12.88 10.36 -28.32
C GLN A 68 12.88 11.86 -28.61
N GLU A 69 14.10 12.37 -28.78
CA GLU A 69 14.55 13.40 -29.70
C GLU A 69 15.80 14.12 -29.16
N GLU A 70 16.95 13.61 -29.55
CA GLU A 70 18.11 14.42 -29.94
C GLU A 70 18.99 13.59 -30.87
N ALA A 71 18.64 13.63 -32.14
CA ALA A 71 19.55 13.20 -33.21
C ALA A 71 20.20 14.45 -33.80
N THR A 72 21.40 14.75 -33.37
CA THR A 72 22.30 15.66 -34.11
C THR A 72 23.02 14.88 -35.19
N THR A 73 22.76 15.31 -36.40
CA THR A 73 23.42 14.98 -37.66
C THR A 73 24.95 15.15 -37.60
N VAL A 74 25.70 14.14 -38.02
CA VAL A 74 26.94 14.31 -38.81
C VAL A 74 27.01 13.18 -39.81
N SER A 75 26.98 13.57 -41.08
CA SER A 75 27.34 12.77 -42.25
C SER A 75 28.85 12.48 -42.23
N ASP A 76 29.27 11.28 -42.53
CA ASP A 76 30.13 11.09 -43.73
C ASP A 76 30.29 9.60 -44.10
N SER A 77 30.32 9.40 -45.37
CA SER A 77 30.45 8.22 -46.19
C SER A 77 31.65 7.33 -45.88
N VAL A 78 31.59 6.02 -46.13
CA VAL A 78 32.30 5.29 -47.21
C VAL A 78 31.93 3.81 -47.22
N GLN A 79 31.66 3.35 -48.35
CA GLN A 79 31.38 2.09 -49.01
C GLN A 79 32.41 0.97 -48.75
N GLY A 80 31.98 -0.29 -48.66
CA GLY A 80 32.86 -1.46 -48.75
C GLY A 80 32.21 -2.80 -48.47
N SER A 81 31.83 -3.43 -49.52
CA SER A 81 31.47 -4.83 -49.79
C SER A 81 32.15 -5.92 -48.96
N GLU A 82 31.44 -6.93 -48.51
CA GLU A 82 31.54 -8.35 -48.90
C GLU A 82 30.91 -9.28 -47.89
N LYS A 83 30.04 -10.18 -48.35
CA LYS A 83 29.48 -11.39 -47.77
C LYS A 83 30.45 -12.55 -48.14
N PRO A 84 30.51 -13.78 -47.53
CA PRO A 84 29.51 -14.51 -46.78
C PRO A 84 30.07 -15.39 -45.63
N ALA A 85 29.25 -15.93 -44.76
CA ALA A 85 29.03 -17.34 -44.48
C ALA A 85 28.30 -17.61 -43.17
N ALA A 86 27.37 -18.52 -43.28
CA ALA A 86 26.44 -19.01 -42.27
C ALA A 86 27.09 -19.68 -41.06
N THR A 87 26.48 -19.57 -39.91
CA THR A 87 26.28 -20.70 -38.98
C THR A 87 25.06 -20.44 -38.13
N GLU A 88 24.26 -21.48 -38.06
CA GLU A 88 22.96 -21.66 -37.44
C GLU A 88 22.92 -21.37 -35.93
N GLY A 89 21.72 -20.98 -35.45
CA GLY A 89 21.19 -21.50 -34.22
C GLY A 89 21.09 -20.53 -33.05
N ASN A 90 20.04 -19.87 -32.93
CA ASN A 90 19.12 -19.96 -31.80
C ASN A 90 17.93 -18.99 -32.02
N ASP A 91 16.79 -19.57 -32.30
CA ASP A 91 15.51 -18.87 -32.26
C ASP A 91 15.26 -18.37 -30.82
N GLY A 92 15.65 -17.13 -30.59
CA GLY A 92 15.05 -16.33 -29.54
C GLY A 92 13.79 -15.74 -30.12
N GLU A 93 12.68 -16.43 -30.02
CA GLU A 93 11.35 -15.88 -30.22
C GLU A 93 11.25 -14.60 -29.40
N ALA A 94 11.33 -13.46 -30.07
CA ALA A 94 10.81 -12.22 -29.53
C ALA A 94 9.30 -12.44 -29.39
N VAL A 95 8.87 -12.80 -28.21
CA VAL A 95 7.45 -12.80 -27.83
C VAL A 95 7.03 -11.36 -27.96
N GLU A 96 6.38 -11.00 -29.08
CA GLU A 96 5.55 -9.81 -29.15
C GLU A 96 4.61 -9.87 -27.95
N VAL A 97 4.82 -8.97 -27.00
CA VAL A 97 3.87 -8.71 -25.92
C VAL A 97 2.72 -7.94 -26.58
N THR A 98 1.92 -8.67 -27.35
CA THR A 98 0.54 -8.24 -27.57
C THR A 98 -0.08 -8.26 -26.18
N ALA A 99 -0.57 -7.11 -25.72
CA ALA A 99 -1.39 -6.98 -24.52
C ALA A 99 -2.69 -7.78 -24.73
N ASN A 100 -2.59 -9.10 -24.71
CA ASN A 100 -3.71 -9.98 -24.45
C ASN A 100 -4.03 -9.76 -22.96
N ALA A 101 -5.16 -9.11 -22.68
CA ALA A 101 -5.73 -9.13 -21.35
C ALA A 101 -5.83 -10.59 -20.93
N GLN A 102 -4.87 -11.05 -20.12
CA GLN A 102 -4.84 -12.41 -19.62
C GLN A 102 -6.08 -12.57 -18.73
N SER A 103 -6.98 -13.48 -19.07
CA SER A 103 -8.13 -13.78 -18.21
C SER A 103 -7.62 -14.23 -16.84
N MET A 104 -8.13 -13.61 -15.78
CA MET A 104 -7.80 -14.04 -14.42
C MET A 104 -8.31 -15.44 -14.11
N ILE A 105 -7.66 -16.10 -13.15
CA ILE A 105 -8.17 -17.31 -12.51
C ILE A 105 -8.49 -17.03 -11.04
N TRP A 106 -9.25 -17.93 -10.43
CA TRP A 106 -9.47 -17.88 -8.98
C TRP A 106 -8.13 -17.96 -8.23
N PRO A 107 -7.96 -17.20 -7.13
CA PRO A 107 -6.71 -17.18 -6.35
C PRO A 107 -6.51 -18.46 -5.52
N VAL A 108 -7.19 -19.54 -5.85
CA VAL A 108 -7.16 -20.86 -5.19
C VAL A 108 -7.20 -21.94 -6.25
N ALA A 109 -6.72 -23.14 -5.91
CA ALA A 109 -6.79 -24.28 -6.81
C ALA A 109 -8.24 -24.75 -7.01
N ASP A 110 -8.55 -25.32 -8.17
CA ASP A 110 -9.90 -25.79 -8.52
C ASP A 110 -10.37 -26.97 -7.66
N ASP A 111 -9.44 -27.75 -7.14
CA ASP A 111 -9.67 -28.91 -6.27
C ASP A 111 -9.87 -28.54 -4.79
N VAL A 112 -9.70 -27.27 -4.44
CA VAL A 112 -9.93 -26.75 -3.08
C VAL A 112 -11.37 -26.27 -2.93
N ALA A 113 -12.11 -26.89 -2.01
CA ALA A 113 -13.49 -26.53 -1.71
C ALA A 113 -13.54 -25.24 -0.86
N VAL A 114 -13.53 -24.10 -1.51
CA VAL A 114 -13.73 -22.78 -0.87
C VAL A 114 -15.03 -22.14 -1.34
N SER A 115 -15.60 -21.30 -0.50
CA SER A 115 -16.75 -20.46 -0.80
C SER A 115 -16.44 -18.98 -0.54
N ILE A 116 -17.18 -18.09 -1.17
CA ILE A 116 -17.20 -16.67 -0.81
C ILE A 116 -17.97 -16.56 0.51
N VAL A 117 -17.26 -16.26 1.59
CA VAL A 117 -17.84 -16.08 2.94
C VAL A 117 -18.21 -14.63 3.21
N LYS A 118 -17.61 -13.69 2.48
CA LYS A 118 -17.99 -12.28 2.48
C LYS A 118 -17.85 -11.72 1.05
N PRO A 119 -18.95 -11.19 0.47
CA PRO A 119 -18.93 -10.65 -0.89
C PRO A 119 -18.33 -9.24 -0.94
N TYR A 120 -18.00 -8.81 -2.14
CA TYR A 120 -17.67 -7.42 -2.47
C TYR A 120 -18.86 -6.50 -2.18
N PHE A 121 -18.59 -5.32 -1.63
CA PHE A 121 -19.63 -4.32 -1.40
C PHE A 121 -20.02 -3.61 -2.70
N ASP A 122 -21.19 -3.91 -3.20
CA ASP A 122 -21.73 -3.33 -4.42
C ASP A 122 -22.79 -2.27 -4.06
N GLU A 123 -22.48 -0.98 -4.28
CA GLU A 123 -23.38 0.13 -4.01
C GLU A 123 -24.70 0.03 -4.79
N THR A 124 -24.71 -0.70 -5.90
CA THR A 124 -25.90 -0.86 -6.76
C THR A 124 -26.81 -2.00 -6.32
N ASN A 125 -26.37 -2.83 -5.37
CA ASN A 125 -27.13 -3.98 -4.85
C ASN A 125 -27.39 -3.87 -3.34
N PRO A 126 -28.44 -3.13 -2.91
CA PRO A 126 -28.73 -2.90 -1.50
C PRO A 126 -28.98 -4.18 -0.69
N ASP A 127 -29.45 -5.25 -1.32
CA ASP A 127 -29.79 -6.51 -0.64
C ASP A 127 -28.54 -7.24 -0.10
N SER A 128 -27.37 -7.00 -0.70
CA SER A 128 -26.09 -7.59 -0.28
C SER A 128 -25.29 -6.70 0.70
N HIS A 129 -25.72 -5.48 0.96
CA HIS A 129 -24.92 -4.53 1.75
C HIS A 129 -24.57 -5.04 3.14
N GLN A 130 -25.53 -5.68 3.83
CA GLN A 130 -25.29 -6.16 5.19
C GLN A 130 -24.21 -7.27 5.24
N GLU A 131 -24.23 -8.17 4.26
CA GLU A 131 -23.26 -9.29 4.17
C GLU A 131 -21.87 -8.80 3.74
N ALA A 132 -21.84 -7.71 2.96
CA ALA A 132 -20.61 -7.10 2.43
C ALA A 132 -19.98 -6.03 3.33
N MET A 133 -20.42 -5.94 4.61
CA MET A 133 -19.80 -5.04 5.59
C MET A 133 -18.79 -5.79 6.46
N VAL A 134 -17.62 -5.19 6.64
CA VAL A 134 -16.60 -5.64 7.58
C VAL A 134 -16.74 -4.84 8.87
N GLN A 135 -16.87 -5.53 9.99
CA GLN A 135 -16.89 -4.90 11.31
C GLN A 135 -15.52 -5.03 11.97
N TYR A 136 -14.90 -3.89 12.25
CA TYR A 136 -13.68 -3.84 13.04
C TYR A 136 -13.86 -2.88 14.21
N ASN A 137 -13.75 -3.41 15.43
CA ASN A 137 -14.15 -2.71 16.65
C ASN A 137 -15.61 -2.21 16.54
N ASP A 138 -15.81 -0.90 16.73
CA ASP A 138 -17.14 -0.25 16.65
C ASP A 138 -17.40 0.39 15.27
N THR A 139 -16.60 0.04 14.26
CA THR A 139 -16.70 0.64 12.92
C THR A 139 -17.10 -0.41 11.89
N PHE A 140 -18.00 -0.03 10.99
CA PHE A 140 -18.38 -0.82 9.82
C PHE A 140 -17.80 -0.16 8.57
N THR A 141 -17.11 -0.96 7.73
CA THR A 141 -16.54 -0.52 6.46
C THR A 141 -17.00 -1.45 5.33
N PRO A 142 -17.18 -0.92 4.10
CA PRO A 142 -17.46 -1.76 2.94
C PRO A 142 -16.35 -2.78 2.70
N ASN A 143 -16.71 -4.00 2.32
CA ASN A 143 -15.74 -4.98 1.86
C ASN A 143 -15.23 -4.62 0.47
N MET A 144 -13.93 -4.40 0.34
CA MET A 144 -13.28 -3.94 -0.89
C MET A 144 -12.96 -5.07 -1.86
N GLY A 145 -13.11 -6.32 -1.42
CA GLY A 145 -12.81 -7.52 -2.19
C GLY A 145 -13.83 -8.62 -1.96
N ILE A 146 -13.39 -9.83 -2.12
CA ILE A 146 -14.12 -11.04 -1.70
C ILE A 146 -13.27 -11.82 -0.71
N ASP A 147 -13.91 -12.44 0.28
CA ASP A 147 -13.24 -13.32 1.21
C ASP A 147 -13.58 -14.78 0.90
N LEU A 148 -12.52 -15.56 0.69
CA LEU A 148 -12.62 -16.98 0.37
C LEU A 148 -12.15 -17.79 1.57
N ALA A 149 -12.97 -18.73 2.04
CA ALA A 149 -12.63 -19.61 3.14
C ALA A 149 -13.11 -21.05 2.86
N ALA A 150 -12.40 -22.00 3.45
CA ALA A 150 -12.84 -23.39 3.51
C ALA A 150 -13.84 -23.57 4.66
N ALA A 151 -14.84 -24.43 4.47
CA ALA A 151 -15.93 -24.63 5.44
C ALA A 151 -15.47 -25.18 6.81
N ASP A 152 -14.33 -25.85 6.83
CA ASP A 152 -13.74 -26.51 8.00
C ASP A 152 -12.61 -25.70 8.65
N ASP A 153 -12.45 -24.42 8.28
CA ASP A 153 -11.36 -23.53 8.72
C ASP A 153 -9.95 -24.07 8.36
N THR A 154 -9.86 -24.95 7.38
CA THR A 154 -8.58 -25.49 6.90
C THR A 154 -7.82 -24.41 6.12
N MET A 155 -6.51 -24.30 6.36
CA MET A 155 -5.63 -23.49 5.53
C MET A 155 -5.50 -24.11 4.14
N PHE A 156 -5.54 -23.28 3.10
CA PHE A 156 -5.38 -23.71 1.72
C PHE A 156 -4.33 -22.86 1.00
N GLU A 157 -3.86 -23.35 -0.12
CA GLU A 157 -2.88 -22.65 -0.94
C GLU A 157 -3.52 -21.50 -1.70
N VAL A 158 -2.89 -20.31 -1.60
CA VAL A 158 -3.25 -19.11 -2.35
C VAL A 158 -2.33 -18.97 -3.54
N ARG A 159 -2.92 -18.75 -4.71
CA ARG A 159 -2.23 -18.68 -6.01
C ARG A 159 -2.36 -17.32 -6.65
N ALA A 160 -1.38 -16.98 -7.49
CA ALA A 160 -1.42 -15.77 -8.32
C ALA A 160 -2.58 -15.87 -9.32
N ALA A 161 -3.54 -14.94 -9.23
CA ALA A 161 -4.69 -14.89 -10.14
C ALA A 161 -4.33 -14.45 -11.56
N LEU A 162 -3.15 -13.82 -11.73
CA LEU A 162 -2.61 -13.37 -13.02
C LEU A 162 -1.08 -13.47 -13.01
N THR A 163 -0.48 -13.53 -14.21
CA THR A 163 0.97 -13.40 -14.38
C THR A 163 1.36 -11.95 -14.17
N GLY A 164 2.41 -11.69 -13.38
CA GLY A 164 2.84 -10.33 -13.12
C GLY A 164 4.02 -10.24 -12.18
N LYS A 165 4.31 -9.03 -11.76
CA LYS A 165 5.37 -8.73 -10.81
C LYS A 165 4.79 -8.47 -9.42
N VAL A 166 5.40 -9.08 -8.41
CA VAL A 166 5.10 -8.78 -7.00
C VAL A 166 5.59 -7.37 -6.69
N THR A 167 4.66 -6.47 -6.45
CA THR A 167 4.95 -5.04 -6.20
C THR A 167 4.97 -4.68 -4.72
N ARG A 168 4.42 -5.56 -3.86
CA ARG A 168 4.42 -5.37 -2.41
C ARG A 168 4.34 -6.70 -1.69
N VAL A 169 5.12 -6.81 -0.63
CA VAL A 169 4.99 -7.87 0.40
C VAL A 169 5.13 -7.20 1.75
N GLU A 170 4.09 -7.25 2.56
CA GLU A 170 4.03 -6.55 3.85
C GLU A 170 3.38 -7.43 4.92
N ASN A 171 3.87 -7.33 6.15
CA ASN A 171 3.13 -7.80 7.33
C ASN A 171 2.38 -6.62 7.96
N HIS A 172 1.08 -6.51 7.67
CA HIS A 172 0.24 -5.44 8.16
C HIS A 172 -0.43 -5.83 9.49
N PRO A 173 -0.43 -4.97 10.52
CA PRO A 173 -0.91 -5.33 11.85
C PRO A 173 -2.41 -5.67 11.93
N VAL A 174 -3.20 -5.17 10.98
CA VAL A 174 -4.66 -5.38 10.94
C VAL A 174 -5.06 -6.37 9.85
N ASN A 175 -4.45 -6.26 8.66
CA ASN A 175 -4.83 -7.06 7.49
C ASN A 175 -4.04 -8.38 7.36
N GLY A 176 -3.11 -8.65 8.28
CA GLY A 176 -2.21 -9.81 8.19
C GLY A 176 -1.12 -9.62 7.14
N ASN A 177 -0.57 -10.72 6.61
CA ASN A 177 0.38 -10.60 5.51
C ASN A 177 -0.37 -10.24 4.22
N VAL A 178 0.21 -9.32 3.47
CA VAL A 178 -0.32 -8.75 2.23
C VAL A 178 0.67 -8.99 1.10
N VAL A 179 0.17 -9.43 -0.05
CA VAL A 179 0.90 -9.52 -1.31
C VAL A 179 0.14 -8.74 -2.37
N GLU A 180 0.83 -7.90 -3.13
CA GLU A 180 0.29 -7.25 -4.33
C GLU A 180 1.03 -7.74 -5.57
N ILE A 181 0.28 -8.05 -6.63
CA ILE A 181 0.83 -8.44 -7.93
C ILE A 181 0.27 -7.50 -8.98
N THR A 182 1.15 -6.93 -9.82
CA THR A 182 0.77 -6.01 -10.88
C THR A 182 1.15 -6.57 -12.25
N SER A 183 0.24 -6.45 -13.21
CA SER A 183 0.40 -6.81 -14.62
C SER A 183 -0.22 -5.72 -15.49
N GLY A 184 0.61 -4.91 -16.12
CA GLY A 184 0.12 -3.73 -16.85
C GLY A 184 -0.70 -2.80 -15.97
N ASP A 185 -1.95 -2.54 -16.36
CA ASP A 185 -2.87 -1.68 -15.60
C ASP A 185 -3.70 -2.43 -14.55
N THR A 186 -3.52 -3.75 -14.44
CA THR A 186 -4.23 -4.59 -13.49
C THR A 186 -3.37 -4.88 -12.26
N LYS A 187 -3.94 -4.72 -11.09
CA LYS A 187 -3.33 -5.07 -9.80
C LYS A 187 -4.27 -5.98 -9.02
N THR A 188 -3.72 -7.04 -8.46
CA THR A 188 -4.41 -7.93 -7.50
C THR A 188 -3.78 -7.80 -6.13
N VAL A 189 -4.61 -7.80 -5.09
CA VAL A 189 -4.20 -7.71 -3.69
C VAL A 189 -4.72 -8.93 -2.94
N TYR A 190 -3.83 -9.55 -2.19
CA TYR A 190 -4.12 -10.72 -1.36
C TYR A 190 -3.77 -10.36 0.07
N GLN A 191 -4.74 -10.48 0.98
CA GLN A 191 -4.56 -10.16 2.40
C GLN A 191 -4.95 -11.37 3.26
N SER A 192 -4.75 -11.27 4.56
CA SER A 192 -5.00 -12.35 5.52
C SER A 192 -4.17 -13.60 5.25
N LEU A 193 -2.97 -13.40 4.68
CA LEU A 193 -2.09 -14.50 4.27
C LEU A 193 -1.25 -15.04 5.44
N ASN A 194 -0.91 -16.33 5.35
CA ASN A 194 0.12 -17.00 6.10
C ASN A 194 1.21 -17.53 5.14
N GLU A 195 2.37 -17.91 5.64
CA GLU A 195 3.46 -18.54 4.88
C GLU A 195 3.69 -17.94 3.48
N VAL A 196 3.96 -16.63 3.41
CA VAL A 196 4.25 -15.96 2.14
C VAL A 196 5.51 -16.55 1.49
N LYS A 197 5.38 -17.03 0.25
CA LYS A 197 6.43 -17.74 -0.49
C LYS A 197 7.16 -16.86 -1.50
N VAL A 198 6.67 -15.65 -1.73
CA VAL A 198 7.19 -14.72 -2.72
C VAL A 198 7.81 -13.49 -2.05
N LYS A 199 8.60 -12.73 -2.81
CA LYS A 199 9.25 -11.49 -2.34
C LYS A 199 8.92 -10.37 -3.30
N GLU A 200 8.94 -9.15 -2.79
CA GLU A 200 8.82 -7.95 -3.61
C GLU A 200 9.87 -7.95 -4.73
N GLY A 201 9.42 -7.59 -5.93
CA GLY A 201 10.22 -7.60 -7.15
C GLY A 201 10.26 -8.93 -7.91
N ALA A 202 9.75 -10.03 -7.34
CA ALA A 202 9.68 -11.33 -8.02
C ALA A 202 8.65 -11.33 -9.17
N GLU A 203 8.97 -12.03 -10.25
CA GLU A 203 8.01 -12.36 -11.31
C GLU A 203 7.29 -13.65 -10.93
N VAL A 204 5.98 -13.67 -11.08
CA VAL A 204 5.12 -14.82 -10.85
C VAL A 204 4.26 -15.11 -12.07
N LYS A 205 3.99 -16.37 -12.31
CA LYS A 205 3.05 -16.82 -13.34
C LYS A 205 1.68 -17.06 -12.72
N GLN A 206 0.64 -16.87 -13.52
CA GLN A 206 -0.70 -17.25 -13.13
C GLN A 206 -0.74 -18.72 -12.65
N GLY A 207 -1.34 -18.96 -11.49
CA GLY A 207 -1.40 -20.27 -10.85
C GLY A 207 -0.23 -20.60 -9.94
N ASP A 208 0.84 -19.81 -9.92
CA ASP A 208 1.96 -20.01 -8.99
C ASP A 208 1.48 -19.85 -7.54
N SER A 209 1.98 -20.72 -6.65
CA SER A 209 1.71 -20.63 -5.21
C SER A 209 2.44 -19.44 -4.60
N ILE A 210 1.70 -18.50 -4.03
CA ILE A 210 2.27 -17.27 -3.45
C ILE A 210 2.24 -17.24 -1.92
N ALA A 211 1.30 -17.94 -1.30
CA ALA A 211 1.13 -18.02 0.15
C ALA A 211 0.18 -19.17 0.53
N THR A 212 -0.17 -19.24 1.80
CA THR A 212 -1.35 -19.97 2.29
C THR A 212 -2.38 -18.99 2.86
N ALA A 213 -3.65 -19.37 2.88
CA ALA A 213 -4.69 -18.65 3.61
C ALA A 213 -4.34 -18.59 5.09
N GLY A 214 -4.66 -17.48 5.73
CA GLY A 214 -4.35 -17.25 7.13
C GLY A 214 -5.44 -16.44 7.81
N ARG A 215 -5.05 -15.61 8.77
CA ARG A 215 -5.96 -14.82 9.61
C ARG A 215 -5.53 -13.36 9.64
N SER A 216 -6.49 -12.47 9.84
CA SER A 216 -6.27 -11.05 10.08
C SER A 216 -7.00 -10.59 11.34
N GLU A 217 -6.59 -9.46 11.90
CA GLU A 217 -7.34 -8.81 12.98
C GLU A 217 -8.61 -8.14 12.47
N LEU A 218 -8.59 -7.71 11.20
CA LEU A 218 -9.74 -7.04 10.56
C LEU A 218 -10.94 -7.98 10.50
N GLU A 219 -10.72 -9.23 10.13
CA GLU A 219 -11.74 -10.23 9.82
C GLU A 219 -11.50 -11.53 10.61
N LYS A 220 -11.09 -11.38 11.87
CA LYS A 220 -10.76 -12.50 12.76
C LYS A 220 -11.87 -13.55 12.87
N ASP A 221 -13.13 -13.16 12.69
CA ASP A 221 -14.28 -14.04 12.81
C ASP A 221 -14.46 -14.96 11.60
N LEU A 222 -13.76 -14.70 10.48
CA LEU A 222 -13.78 -15.54 9.28
C LEU A 222 -12.84 -16.76 9.38
N GLY A 223 -11.97 -16.82 10.40
CA GLY A 223 -10.98 -17.89 10.52
C GLY A 223 -9.88 -17.80 9.48
N ASN A 224 -9.44 -18.94 8.94
CA ASN A 224 -8.47 -18.99 7.87
C ASN A 224 -9.14 -18.67 6.52
N HIS A 225 -8.75 -17.55 5.92
CA HIS A 225 -9.31 -17.06 4.68
C HIS A 225 -8.25 -16.31 3.85
N VAL A 226 -8.58 -15.98 2.63
CA VAL A 226 -7.89 -14.98 1.83
C VAL A 226 -8.87 -13.88 1.43
N HIS A 227 -8.53 -12.64 1.76
CA HIS A 227 -9.17 -11.46 1.21
C HIS A 227 -8.53 -11.12 -0.13
N PHE A 228 -9.34 -10.99 -1.17
CA PHE A 228 -8.88 -10.80 -2.55
C PHE A 228 -9.53 -9.59 -3.20
N GLU A 229 -8.69 -8.63 -3.64
CA GLU A 229 -9.13 -7.42 -4.34
C GLU A 229 -8.55 -7.37 -5.75
N VAL A 230 -9.27 -6.71 -6.65
CA VAL A 230 -8.84 -6.46 -8.03
C VAL A 230 -8.98 -4.97 -8.35
N TYR A 231 -7.94 -4.42 -8.97
CA TYR A 231 -7.92 -3.06 -9.50
C TYR A 231 -7.60 -3.09 -10.98
N GLU A 232 -8.39 -2.36 -11.78
CA GLU A 232 -8.16 -2.14 -13.20
C GLU A 232 -8.04 -0.65 -13.49
N GLY A 233 -6.95 -0.21 -14.12
CA GLY A 233 -6.67 1.20 -14.35
C GLY A 233 -6.67 2.02 -13.05
N GLY A 234 -6.23 1.43 -11.95
CA GLY A 234 -6.19 2.04 -10.61
C GLY A 234 -7.56 2.14 -9.91
N LYS A 235 -8.63 1.59 -10.48
CA LYS A 235 -9.97 1.55 -9.89
C LYS A 235 -10.28 0.16 -9.35
N LEU A 236 -10.83 0.13 -8.15
CA LEU A 236 -11.34 -1.09 -7.54
C LEU A 236 -12.53 -1.62 -8.35
N VAL A 237 -12.52 -2.92 -8.64
CA VAL A 237 -13.60 -3.62 -9.34
C VAL A 237 -14.06 -4.83 -8.54
N ASN A 238 -15.32 -5.24 -8.73
CA ASN A 238 -15.82 -6.46 -8.11
C ASN A 238 -15.07 -7.68 -8.68
N PRO A 239 -14.31 -8.43 -7.84
CA PRO A 239 -13.52 -9.56 -8.33
C PRO A 239 -14.36 -10.61 -9.08
N VAL A 240 -15.61 -10.85 -8.67
CA VAL A 240 -16.49 -11.84 -9.31
C VAL A 240 -16.81 -11.46 -10.76
N SER A 241 -16.77 -10.16 -11.11
CA SER A 241 -17.05 -9.71 -12.49
C SER A 241 -15.93 -10.02 -13.48
N VAL A 242 -14.70 -10.26 -12.99
CA VAL A 242 -13.50 -10.49 -13.82
C VAL A 242 -12.92 -11.90 -13.67
N LEU A 243 -13.40 -12.66 -12.69
CA LEU A 243 -13.07 -14.07 -12.50
C LEU A 243 -13.96 -14.98 -13.36
N PRO A 244 -13.48 -16.18 -13.77
CA PRO A 244 -14.30 -17.14 -14.49
C PRO A 244 -15.46 -17.63 -13.60
N GLN A 245 -16.59 -17.95 -14.22
CA GLN A 245 -17.72 -18.53 -13.50
C GLN A 245 -17.33 -19.90 -12.92
N LYS A 246 -17.63 -20.11 -11.63
CA LYS A 246 -17.47 -21.41 -10.95
C LYS A 246 -18.73 -22.21 -11.04
#